data_e6dc096d0e5a9e340b8b9639595e5e4e
#
_entry.id   e6dc096d0e5a9e340b8b9639595e5e4e
#
_cell.length_a   1.000
_cell.length_b   1.000
_cell.length_c   1.000
_cell.angle_alpha   90.00
_cell.angle_beta   90.00
_cell.angle_gamma   90.00
#
_symmetry.space_group_name_H-M   'P 1'
#
loop_
_entity.id
_entity.type
_entity.pdbx_description
1 polymer ?
#
loop_
_entity_poly.entity_id
_entity_poly.type
_entity_poly.pdbx_seq_one_letter_code
_entity_poly.pdbx_strand_id
1 'polypeptide(L)'
;VVGLFTDTNEVSPYYFAKTGKDGMARFRYLRNGKYVVRAFEDMNGDLSIQPQERCGFSSDIADIQAGKIDTLAVRMFNPVTKRKVNTFKTAGINRYVVGANFSMSDATLTLNGSPLEKGDISRITEDSIYIYRGFSDLTEANLVVLKDTFVDTLRARITSKDKAFPIRIESKRKGGLYTPLDTLTFSVNGRITALDSGFIFVKNLADSSFVPFHLAYRDMNQFTVVPTSKVEKGVVVFKKGSINCGSTQVMDSTGFTFQYGELEDFGVLYAVLRDFTGPLILQLKRGNETISERLCSGGTTVQYDYLEPAEYTFILIEDFNGDGKWSEGNLKQRIQPETVYRFSKPTKVRANWDVSVELQP
;
A
#
# COMPACT_ATOMS: atom_id res chain seq x y z
N VAL A 1 -15.68 3.63 -24.89
CA VAL A 1 -16.87 4.29 -25.48
C VAL A 1 -17.17 5.56 -24.69
N VAL A 2 -17.54 6.63 -25.39
CA VAL A 2 -18.13 7.83 -24.78
C VAL A 2 -19.59 7.89 -25.22
N GLY A 3 -20.48 8.13 -24.28
CA GLY A 3 -21.93 8.24 -24.49
C GLY A 3 -22.49 9.59 -24.08
N LEU A 4 -23.50 10.04 -24.83
CA LEU A 4 -24.36 11.15 -24.47
C LEU A 4 -25.71 10.59 -24.01
N PHE A 5 -26.10 10.92 -22.79
CA PHE A 5 -27.31 10.42 -22.14
C PHE A 5 -28.29 11.55 -21.92
N THR A 6 -29.58 11.29 -22.03
CA THR A 6 -30.61 12.30 -21.79
C THR A 6 -30.95 12.44 -20.31
N ASP A 7 -30.69 11.36 -19.53
CA ASP A 7 -30.92 11.33 -18.08
C ASP A 7 -29.73 10.69 -17.34
N THR A 8 -29.59 11.02 -16.07
CA THR A 8 -28.53 10.49 -15.20
C THR A 8 -28.74 9.02 -14.77
N ASN A 9 -29.92 8.49 -14.93
CA ASN A 9 -30.24 7.10 -14.54
C ASN A 9 -30.16 6.10 -15.72
N GLU A 10 -30.03 6.62 -16.94
CA GLU A 10 -29.89 5.76 -18.13
C GLU A 10 -28.57 5.02 -18.09
N VAL A 11 -28.58 3.74 -18.47
CA VAL A 11 -27.38 2.90 -18.58
C VAL A 11 -26.87 2.78 -20.01
N SER A 12 -27.75 3.01 -21.00
CA SER A 12 -27.40 3.00 -22.43
C SER A 12 -27.44 4.42 -23.00
N PRO A 13 -26.45 4.82 -23.79
CA PRO A 13 -26.38 6.19 -24.34
C PRO A 13 -27.36 6.42 -25.48
N TYR A 14 -27.90 7.65 -25.59
CA TYR A 14 -28.70 8.08 -26.73
C TYR A 14 -27.83 8.26 -27.99
N TYR A 15 -26.62 8.81 -27.83
CA TYR A 15 -25.56 8.85 -28.84
C TYR A 15 -24.28 8.27 -28.25
N PHE A 16 -23.51 7.60 -29.07
CA PHE A 16 -22.19 7.10 -28.66
C PHE A 16 -21.11 7.29 -29.71
N ALA A 17 -19.88 7.37 -29.29
CA ALA A 17 -18.70 7.35 -30.15
C ALA A 17 -17.58 6.56 -29.45
N LYS A 18 -16.75 5.87 -30.26
CA LYS A 18 -15.52 5.24 -29.76
C LYS A 18 -14.40 6.26 -29.74
N THR A 19 -13.55 6.22 -28.74
CA THR A 19 -12.35 7.06 -28.67
C THR A 19 -11.32 6.62 -29.69
N GLY A 20 -10.65 7.58 -30.31
CA GLY A 20 -9.45 7.33 -31.11
C GLY A 20 -8.24 7.02 -30.24
N LYS A 21 -7.06 6.82 -30.88
CA LYS A 21 -5.77 6.64 -30.20
C LYS A 21 -5.35 7.88 -29.37
N ASP A 22 -5.89 9.03 -29.73
CA ASP A 22 -5.72 10.32 -29.05
C ASP A 22 -6.57 10.45 -27.79
N GLY A 23 -7.38 9.44 -27.44
CA GLY A 23 -8.31 9.48 -26.32
C GLY A 23 -9.55 10.33 -26.56
N MET A 24 -9.75 10.89 -27.76
CA MET A 24 -10.87 11.77 -28.08
C MET A 24 -12.00 11.02 -28.77
N ALA A 25 -13.23 11.27 -28.33
CA ALA A 25 -14.46 10.88 -29.02
C ALA A 25 -15.09 12.12 -29.64
N ARG A 26 -15.47 12.03 -30.91
CA ARG A 26 -16.03 13.15 -31.67
C ARG A 26 -17.45 12.85 -32.09
N PHE A 27 -18.36 13.75 -31.75
CA PHE A 27 -19.77 13.69 -32.10
C PHE A 27 -20.09 14.74 -33.18
N ARG A 28 -20.91 14.38 -34.15
CA ARG A 28 -21.38 15.27 -35.23
C ARG A 28 -22.86 15.04 -35.44
N TYR A 29 -23.55 16.07 -35.96
CA TYR A 29 -24.97 16.01 -36.34
C TYR A 29 -25.90 15.66 -35.16
N LEU A 30 -25.59 16.22 -33.97
CA LEU A 30 -26.40 16.03 -32.78
C LEU A 30 -27.65 16.92 -32.82
N ARG A 31 -28.72 16.47 -32.23
CA ARG A 31 -29.86 17.33 -31.93
C ARG A 31 -29.51 18.33 -30.83
N ASN A 32 -30.03 19.54 -30.97
CA ASN A 32 -29.93 20.54 -29.90
C ASN A 32 -30.54 19.99 -28.62
N GLY A 33 -29.86 20.20 -27.50
CA GLY A 33 -30.30 19.72 -26.21
C GLY A 33 -29.16 19.57 -25.21
N LYS A 34 -29.52 19.23 -23.99
CA LYS A 34 -28.57 19.00 -22.89
C LYS A 34 -28.36 17.53 -22.69
N TYR A 35 -27.10 17.11 -22.62
CA TYR A 35 -26.72 15.70 -22.47
C TYR A 35 -25.75 15.55 -21.33
N VAL A 36 -25.94 14.49 -20.54
CA VAL A 36 -24.95 13.99 -19.58
C VAL A 36 -23.89 13.21 -20.34
N VAL A 37 -22.62 13.52 -20.10
CA VAL A 37 -21.49 12.85 -20.77
C VAL A 37 -20.88 11.82 -19.83
N ARG A 38 -20.81 10.57 -20.29
CA ARG A 38 -20.14 9.48 -19.59
C ARG A 38 -19.25 8.70 -20.54
N ALA A 39 -18.17 8.16 -19.99
CA ALA A 39 -17.33 7.22 -20.71
C ALA A 39 -17.33 5.88 -19.96
N PHE A 40 -17.18 4.77 -20.68
CA PHE A 40 -17.10 3.45 -20.11
C PHE A 40 -16.32 2.49 -21.00
N GLU A 41 -15.76 1.50 -20.38
CA GLU A 41 -15.04 0.41 -21.04
C GLU A 41 -16.06 -0.68 -21.37
N ASP A 42 -16.60 -0.65 -22.58
CA ASP A 42 -17.60 -1.59 -23.06
C ASP A 42 -16.95 -2.94 -23.40
N MET A 43 -16.82 -3.81 -22.40
CA MET A 43 -16.10 -5.08 -22.50
C MET A 43 -16.88 -6.15 -23.24
N ASN A 44 -18.22 -6.12 -23.19
CA ASN A 44 -19.10 -7.10 -23.79
C ASN A 44 -19.77 -6.64 -25.10
N GLY A 45 -19.59 -5.35 -25.47
CA GLY A 45 -20.11 -4.77 -26.70
C GLY A 45 -21.61 -4.47 -26.69
N ASP A 46 -22.24 -4.36 -25.51
CA ASP A 46 -23.67 -4.11 -25.36
C ASP A 46 -24.05 -2.62 -25.32
N LEU A 47 -23.04 -1.74 -25.33
CA LEU A 47 -23.18 -0.28 -25.24
C LEU A 47 -23.91 0.20 -23.97
N SER A 48 -23.84 -0.59 -22.90
CA SER A 48 -24.48 -0.27 -21.61
C SER A 48 -23.42 -0.24 -20.51
N ILE A 49 -23.54 0.71 -19.57
CA ILE A 49 -22.63 0.80 -18.44
C ILE A 49 -22.87 -0.34 -17.47
N GLN A 50 -21.89 -1.23 -17.33
CA GLN A 50 -21.92 -2.36 -16.42
C GLN A 50 -21.24 -2.04 -15.07
N PRO A 51 -21.67 -2.63 -13.95
CA PRO A 51 -21.08 -2.38 -12.62
C PRO A 51 -19.59 -2.75 -12.50
N GLN A 52 -19.09 -3.64 -13.36
CA GLN A 52 -17.71 -4.13 -13.36
C GLN A 52 -16.81 -3.40 -14.36
N GLU A 53 -17.35 -2.52 -15.18
CA GLU A 53 -16.59 -1.79 -16.20
C GLU A 53 -16.03 -0.48 -15.64
N ARG A 54 -14.83 -0.13 -16.09
CA ARG A 54 -14.29 1.20 -15.82
C ARG A 54 -15.19 2.24 -16.45
N CYS A 55 -15.49 3.26 -15.70
CA CYS A 55 -16.39 4.32 -16.16
C CYS A 55 -15.87 5.69 -15.71
N GLY A 56 -16.50 6.72 -16.24
CA GLY A 56 -16.24 8.10 -15.87
C GLY A 56 -17.37 9.00 -16.34
N PHE A 57 -17.41 10.22 -15.86
CA PHE A 57 -18.42 11.20 -16.27
C PHE A 57 -17.80 12.60 -16.30
N SER A 58 -18.42 13.50 -17.08
CA SER A 58 -18.13 14.93 -17.00
C SER A 58 -18.97 15.55 -15.89
N SER A 59 -18.37 16.44 -15.11
CA SER A 59 -19.12 17.27 -14.15
C SER A 59 -20.04 18.24 -14.86
N ASP A 60 -19.63 18.68 -16.06
CA ASP A 60 -20.41 19.59 -16.89
C ASP A 60 -21.38 18.85 -17.81
N ILE A 61 -22.46 19.50 -18.12
CA ILE A 61 -23.48 19.03 -19.07
C ILE A 61 -23.11 19.55 -20.45
N ALA A 62 -23.13 18.70 -21.46
CA ALA A 62 -22.98 19.12 -22.85
C ALA A 62 -24.26 19.83 -23.32
N ASP A 63 -24.20 21.15 -23.53
CA ASP A 63 -25.30 21.97 -24.07
C ASP A 63 -25.07 22.15 -25.56
N ILE A 64 -25.72 21.29 -26.36
CA ILE A 64 -25.55 21.22 -27.80
C ILE A 64 -26.50 22.25 -28.47
N GLN A 65 -25.90 23.19 -29.19
CA GLN A 65 -26.59 24.23 -29.96
C GLN A 65 -25.99 24.31 -31.36
N ALA A 66 -26.79 24.69 -32.34
CA ALA A 66 -26.33 24.82 -33.72
C ALA A 66 -25.15 25.82 -33.82
N GLY A 67 -24.08 25.40 -34.49
CA GLY A 67 -22.86 26.19 -34.69
C GLY A 67 -21.93 26.33 -33.49
N LYS A 68 -22.25 25.72 -32.34
CA LYS A 68 -21.38 25.69 -31.16
C LYS A 68 -20.50 24.43 -31.19
N ILE A 69 -19.22 24.59 -30.90
CA ILE A 69 -18.29 23.50 -30.61
C ILE A 69 -18.00 23.52 -29.12
N ASP A 70 -18.12 22.39 -28.48
CA ASP A 70 -17.79 22.20 -27.08
C ASP A 70 -16.81 21.04 -26.88
N THR A 71 -16.00 21.13 -25.85
CA THR A 71 -15.03 20.08 -25.49
C THR A 71 -15.11 19.81 -23.99
N LEU A 72 -15.44 18.59 -23.64
CA LEU A 72 -15.56 18.16 -22.26
C LEU A 72 -14.54 17.05 -21.94
N ALA A 73 -13.95 17.13 -20.76
CA ALA A 73 -13.07 16.12 -20.25
C ALA A 73 -13.83 15.10 -19.41
N VAL A 74 -13.49 13.82 -19.57
CA VAL A 74 -14.01 12.73 -18.73
C VAL A 74 -12.85 11.98 -18.12
N ARG A 75 -12.81 11.91 -16.80
CA ARG A 75 -11.83 11.12 -16.07
C ARG A 75 -12.41 9.74 -15.81
N MET A 76 -11.67 8.70 -16.23
CA MET A 76 -12.06 7.30 -16.00
C MET A 76 -11.58 6.83 -14.64
N PHE A 77 -12.40 6.06 -13.95
CA PHE A 77 -12.06 5.38 -12.69
C PHE A 77 -12.54 3.94 -12.70
N ASN A 78 -12.02 3.14 -11.79
CA ASN A 78 -12.45 1.76 -11.64
C ASN A 78 -13.87 1.71 -11.03
N PRO A 79 -14.66 0.69 -11.34
CA PRO A 79 -15.96 0.52 -10.71
C PRO A 79 -15.81 0.31 -9.21
N VAL A 80 -16.75 0.81 -8.44
CA VAL A 80 -16.86 0.47 -7.01
C VAL A 80 -17.14 -1.02 -6.91
N THR A 81 -16.14 -1.81 -6.61
CA THR A 81 -16.27 -3.25 -6.44
C THR A 81 -17.05 -3.57 -5.17
N LYS A 82 -17.95 -4.56 -5.24
CA LYS A 82 -18.60 -5.06 -4.03
C LYS A 82 -17.53 -5.48 -3.02
N ARG A 83 -17.74 -5.16 -1.74
CA ARG A 83 -16.87 -5.62 -0.66
C ARG A 83 -16.71 -7.13 -0.73
N LYS A 84 -15.48 -7.59 -0.60
CA LYS A 84 -15.11 -9.00 -0.64
C LYS A 84 -13.84 -9.23 0.16
N VAL A 85 -13.81 -10.32 0.90
CA VAL A 85 -12.55 -10.84 1.45
C VAL A 85 -11.92 -11.75 0.38
N ASN A 86 -10.76 -11.34 -0.13
CA ASN A 86 -10.09 -11.99 -1.26
C ASN A 86 -9.18 -13.13 -0.84
N THR A 87 -8.67 -13.08 0.39
CA THR A 87 -7.68 -14.02 0.90
C THR A 87 -7.99 -14.39 2.34
N PHE A 88 -8.03 -15.70 2.61
CA PHE A 88 -7.92 -16.27 3.95
C PHE A 88 -7.16 -17.59 3.84
N LYS A 89 -5.95 -17.63 4.37
CA LYS A 89 -5.08 -18.81 4.32
C LYS A 89 -4.03 -18.79 5.44
N THR A 90 -3.42 -19.94 5.69
CA THR A 90 -2.24 -20.04 6.56
C THR A 90 -1.05 -19.28 5.96
N ALA A 91 -0.26 -18.63 6.80
CA ALA A 91 0.83 -17.74 6.38
C ALA A 91 2.06 -17.80 7.28
N GLY A 92 2.19 -18.81 8.12
CA GLY A 92 3.30 -18.97 9.05
C GLY A 92 2.91 -19.76 10.26
N ILE A 93 3.73 -19.69 11.30
CA ILE A 93 3.56 -20.44 12.56
C ILE A 93 2.33 -19.92 13.29
N ASN A 94 1.31 -20.77 13.39
CA ASN A 94 0.04 -20.43 14.05
C ASN A 94 -0.51 -19.08 13.57
N ARG A 95 -0.37 -18.78 12.27
CA ARG A 95 -0.67 -17.50 11.69
C ARG A 95 -1.47 -17.64 10.39
N TYR A 96 -2.53 -16.86 10.28
CA TYR A 96 -3.29 -16.70 9.04
C TYR A 96 -3.05 -15.31 8.47
N VAL A 97 -3.20 -15.17 7.15
CA VAL A 97 -3.32 -13.89 6.45
C VAL A 97 -4.76 -13.74 5.95
N VAL A 98 -5.30 -12.56 6.15
CA VAL A 98 -6.60 -12.13 5.61
C VAL A 98 -6.37 -10.88 4.76
N GLY A 99 -6.89 -10.87 3.56
CA GLY A 99 -6.86 -9.70 2.67
C GLY A 99 -8.23 -9.45 2.07
N ALA A 100 -8.63 -8.20 2.01
CA ALA A 100 -9.92 -7.75 1.50
C ALA A 100 -9.71 -6.69 0.39
N ASN A 101 -10.79 -6.24 -0.23
CA ASN A 101 -10.78 -5.06 -1.10
C ASN A 101 -11.36 -3.83 -0.40
N PHE A 102 -11.33 -3.82 0.92
CA PHE A 102 -11.79 -2.72 1.78
C PHE A 102 -10.96 -2.67 3.06
N SER A 103 -10.94 -1.53 3.74
CA SER A 103 -10.23 -1.38 5.01
C SER A 103 -10.78 -2.32 6.08
N MET A 104 -9.89 -3.09 6.70
CA MET A 104 -10.20 -4.02 7.80
C MET A 104 -10.18 -3.35 9.19
N SER A 105 -10.02 -2.02 9.26
CA SER A 105 -9.77 -1.31 10.53
C SER A 105 -10.83 -1.54 11.60
N ASP A 106 -12.11 -1.52 11.23
CA ASP A 106 -13.23 -1.62 12.17
C ASP A 106 -14.04 -2.91 11.96
N ALA A 107 -13.43 -3.91 11.31
CA ALA A 107 -14.07 -5.18 11.11
C ALA A 107 -14.06 -6.03 12.40
N THR A 108 -15.20 -6.59 12.75
CA THR A 108 -15.29 -7.62 13.78
C THR A 108 -15.00 -8.98 13.17
N LEU A 109 -14.07 -9.70 13.77
CA LEU A 109 -13.58 -10.97 13.28
C LEU A 109 -13.85 -12.08 14.27
N THR A 110 -14.36 -13.21 13.78
CA THR A 110 -14.58 -14.41 14.56
C THR A 110 -13.91 -15.60 13.90
N LEU A 111 -13.05 -16.30 14.60
CA LEU A 111 -12.34 -17.47 14.10
C LEU A 111 -12.83 -18.72 14.84
N ASN A 112 -13.32 -19.71 14.08
CA ASN A 112 -13.86 -20.96 14.64
C ASN A 112 -14.91 -20.74 15.76
N GLY A 113 -15.78 -19.73 15.58
CA GLY A 113 -16.82 -19.37 16.55
C GLY A 113 -16.34 -18.52 17.73
N SER A 114 -15.04 -18.23 17.85
CA SER A 114 -14.49 -17.41 18.93
C SER A 114 -14.13 -16.01 18.41
N PRO A 115 -14.59 -14.93 19.04
CA PRO A 115 -14.19 -13.57 18.71
C PRO A 115 -12.67 -13.41 18.81
N LEU A 116 -12.11 -12.61 17.89
CA LEU A 116 -10.70 -12.24 17.92
C LEU A 116 -10.51 -10.93 18.69
N GLU A 117 -9.52 -10.93 19.56
CA GLU A 117 -9.15 -9.74 20.31
C GLU A 117 -8.05 -8.97 19.58
N LYS A 118 -7.85 -7.72 19.99
CA LYS A 118 -6.78 -6.86 19.44
C LYS A 118 -5.39 -7.49 19.55
N GLY A 119 -5.17 -8.29 20.60
CA GLY A 119 -3.94 -9.05 20.83
C GLY A 119 -3.73 -10.26 19.89
N ASP A 120 -4.73 -10.65 19.12
CA ASP A 120 -4.63 -11.75 18.14
C ASP A 120 -4.31 -11.26 16.73
N ILE A 121 -4.36 -9.94 16.51
CA ILE A 121 -4.33 -9.34 15.18
C ILE A 121 -3.16 -8.38 15.05
N SER A 122 -2.40 -8.50 13.97
CA SER A 122 -1.40 -7.51 13.53
C SER A 122 -1.76 -7.00 12.14
N ARG A 123 -1.72 -5.69 11.96
CA ARG A 123 -2.02 -5.06 10.67
C ARG A 123 -0.81 -5.17 9.74
N ILE A 124 -1.06 -5.57 8.49
CA ILE A 124 -0.07 -5.54 7.40
C ILE A 124 -0.23 -4.25 6.63
N THR A 125 -1.44 -4.04 6.11
CA THR A 125 -1.92 -2.84 5.42
C THR A 125 -3.33 -2.57 5.94
N GLU A 126 -4.01 -1.57 5.41
CA GLU A 126 -5.38 -1.29 5.85
C GLU A 126 -6.39 -2.35 5.46
N ASP A 127 -6.16 -2.99 4.33
CA ASP A 127 -7.00 -4.03 3.75
C ASP A 127 -6.52 -5.44 4.05
N SER A 128 -5.40 -5.59 4.79
CA SER A 128 -4.84 -6.90 5.12
C SER A 128 -4.26 -6.98 6.53
N ILE A 129 -4.47 -8.13 7.16
CA ILE A 129 -4.08 -8.41 8.53
C ILE A 129 -3.49 -9.81 8.67
N TYR A 130 -2.67 -9.99 9.71
CA TYR A 130 -2.34 -11.30 10.25
C TYR A 130 -3.21 -11.62 11.46
N ILE A 131 -3.65 -12.89 11.58
CA ILE A 131 -4.31 -13.45 12.76
C ILE A 131 -3.38 -14.50 13.34
N TYR A 132 -3.08 -14.38 14.65
CA TYR A 132 -2.22 -15.31 15.39
C TYR A 132 -3.07 -16.19 16.30
N ARG A 133 -3.40 -17.39 15.86
CA ARG A 133 -4.12 -18.41 16.61
C ARG A 133 -3.59 -19.80 16.32
N GLY A 134 -3.43 -20.61 17.35
CA GLY A 134 -2.98 -21.98 17.23
C GLY A 134 -3.91 -22.83 16.36
N PHE A 135 -3.32 -23.71 15.56
CA PHE A 135 -4.07 -24.63 14.69
C PHE A 135 -3.50 -26.07 14.71
N SER A 136 -2.78 -26.47 15.79
CA SER A 136 -2.13 -27.78 15.90
C SER A 136 -3.10 -28.94 15.68
N ASP A 137 -4.32 -28.85 16.20
CA ASP A 137 -5.32 -29.93 16.13
C ASP A 137 -6.39 -29.70 15.07
N LEU A 138 -6.25 -28.63 14.29
CA LEU A 138 -7.21 -28.27 13.25
C LEU A 138 -6.78 -28.81 11.89
N THR A 139 -7.77 -29.15 11.06
CA THR A 139 -7.61 -29.44 9.63
C THR A 139 -8.20 -28.34 8.76
N GLU A 140 -9.05 -27.51 9.36
CA GLU A 140 -9.72 -26.39 8.71
C GLU A 140 -9.95 -25.26 9.73
N ALA A 141 -9.94 -24.03 9.26
CA ALA A 141 -10.32 -22.85 10.02
C ALA A 141 -11.46 -22.10 9.31
N ASN A 142 -12.41 -21.60 10.08
CA ASN A 142 -13.55 -20.84 9.60
C ASN A 142 -13.43 -19.40 10.14
N LEU A 143 -13.39 -18.41 9.24
CA LEU A 143 -13.33 -17.01 9.55
C LEU A 143 -14.66 -16.34 9.17
N VAL A 144 -15.26 -15.62 10.11
CA VAL A 144 -16.37 -14.71 9.84
C VAL A 144 -15.85 -13.29 9.95
N VAL A 145 -16.11 -12.49 8.93
CA VAL A 145 -15.78 -11.06 8.86
C VAL A 145 -17.08 -10.28 8.82
N LEU A 146 -17.26 -9.38 9.79
CA LEU A 146 -18.41 -8.48 9.86
C LEU A 146 -17.91 -7.03 9.81
N LYS A 147 -18.44 -6.24 8.87
CA LYS A 147 -18.18 -4.79 8.81
C LYS A 147 -19.42 -4.06 8.29
N ASP A 148 -19.99 -3.18 9.10
CA ASP A 148 -21.28 -2.53 8.82
C ASP A 148 -22.36 -3.57 8.49
N THR A 149 -22.90 -3.55 7.26
CA THR A 149 -23.86 -4.54 6.76
C THR A 149 -23.23 -5.70 5.99
N PHE A 150 -21.89 -5.66 5.81
CA PHE A 150 -21.17 -6.71 5.10
C PHE A 150 -20.85 -7.87 6.04
N VAL A 151 -21.20 -9.08 5.59
CA VAL A 151 -20.84 -10.33 6.27
C VAL A 151 -20.26 -11.28 5.24
N ASP A 152 -19.11 -11.86 5.55
CA ASP A 152 -18.49 -12.90 4.74
C ASP A 152 -17.98 -14.03 5.64
N THR A 153 -18.05 -15.26 5.14
CA THR A 153 -17.57 -16.45 5.84
C THR A 153 -16.62 -17.22 4.94
N LEU A 154 -15.39 -17.38 5.40
CA LEU A 154 -14.32 -18.00 4.62
C LEU A 154 -13.77 -19.23 5.33
N ARG A 155 -13.19 -20.12 4.55
CA ARG A 155 -12.53 -21.33 5.05
C ARG A 155 -11.08 -21.39 4.59
N ALA A 156 -10.20 -21.79 5.49
CA ALA A 156 -8.81 -22.07 5.20
C ALA A 156 -8.49 -23.51 5.58
N ARG A 157 -7.98 -24.28 4.64
CA ARG A 157 -7.50 -25.64 4.91
C ARG A 157 -6.12 -25.55 5.59
N ILE A 158 -5.93 -26.38 6.63
CA ILE A 158 -4.69 -26.48 7.40
C ILE A 158 -4.04 -27.84 7.08
N THR A 159 -2.84 -27.80 6.55
CA THR A 159 -2.10 -29.00 6.15
C THR A 159 -0.99 -29.35 7.17
N SER A 160 -0.39 -30.54 7.04
CA SER A 160 0.77 -30.90 7.85
C SER A 160 1.96 -29.95 7.65
N LYS A 161 2.11 -29.38 6.42
CA LYS A 161 3.15 -28.38 6.14
C LYS A 161 2.91 -27.07 6.90
N ASP A 162 1.65 -26.65 7.06
CA ASP A 162 1.31 -25.47 7.83
C ASP A 162 1.62 -25.63 9.31
N LYS A 163 1.43 -26.84 9.83
CA LYS A 163 1.77 -27.19 11.23
C LYS A 163 3.28 -27.29 11.46
N ALA A 164 4.05 -27.49 10.40
CA ALA A 164 5.50 -27.67 10.42
C ALA A 164 6.29 -26.45 9.90
N PHE A 165 5.69 -25.25 9.88
CA PHE A 165 6.40 -24.04 9.47
C PHE A 165 7.66 -23.81 10.30
N PRO A 166 8.86 -23.71 9.69
CA PRO A 166 10.07 -23.31 10.41
C PRO A 166 10.00 -21.80 10.76
N ILE A 167 10.63 -21.40 11.84
CA ILE A 167 10.84 -19.99 12.14
C ILE A 167 11.75 -19.41 11.05
N ARG A 168 11.29 -18.31 10.45
CA ARG A 168 12.06 -17.53 9.48
C ARG A 168 12.20 -16.11 9.98
N ILE A 169 13.43 -15.61 9.98
CA ILE A 169 13.74 -14.22 10.31
C ILE A 169 13.99 -13.48 9.01
N GLU A 170 13.48 -12.28 8.92
CA GLU A 170 13.72 -11.36 7.81
C GLU A 170 14.18 -10.01 8.36
N SER A 171 15.22 -9.43 7.76
CA SER A 171 15.57 -8.05 8.00
C SER A 171 14.56 -7.13 7.29
N LYS A 172 14.09 -6.10 7.97
CA LYS A 172 13.21 -5.09 7.34
C LYS A 172 13.91 -4.34 6.21
N ARG A 173 15.22 -4.13 6.31
CA ARG A 173 16.01 -3.50 5.27
C ARG A 173 16.70 -4.58 4.43
N LYS A 174 16.41 -4.58 3.15
CA LYS A 174 17.00 -5.53 2.18
C LYS A 174 18.09 -4.83 1.38
N GLY A 175 19.30 -4.73 1.95
CA GLY A 175 20.44 -4.08 1.31
C GLY A 175 20.50 -2.55 1.53
N GLY A 176 21.51 -1.91 0.93
CA GLY A 176 21.81 -0.50 1.11
C GLY A 176 22.49 -0.17 2.44
N LEU A 177 22.82 1.09 2.61
CA LEU A 177 23.42 1.61 3.85
C LEU A 177 22.32 1.93 4.87
N TYR A 178 22.51 1.50 6.11
CA TYR A 178 21.72 2.02 7.23
C TYR A 178 22.15 3.47 7.52
N THR A 179 21.18 4.34 7.71
CA THR A 179 21.49 5.69 8.21
C THR A 179 21.92 5.61 9.68
N PRO A 180 22.64 6.60 10.21
CA PRO A 180 23.00 6.63 11.64
C PRO A 180 21.81 6.60 12.59
N LEU A 181 20.61 6.93 12.09
CA LEU A 181 19.34 6.93 12.87
C LEU A 181 18.55 5.61 12.74
N ASP A 182 18.93 4.76 11.80
CA ASP A 182 18.25 3.49 11.59
C ASP A 182 18.53 2.48 12.72
N THR A 183 17.54 1.65 12.99
CA THR A 183 17.69 0.52 13.90
C THR A 183 17.62 -0.80 13.13
N LEU A 184 18.42 -1.79 13.55
CA LEU A 184 18.37 -3.12 12.97
C LEU A 184 17.05 -3.80 13.37
N THR A 185 16.08 -3.75 12.48
CA THR A 185 14.73 -4.26 12.71
C THR A 185 14.53 -5.57 11.97
N PHE A 186 14.02 -6.54 12.70
CA PHE A 186 13.75 -7.89 12.21
C PHE A 186 12.29 -8.27 12.41
N SER A 187 11.78 -9.11 11.50
CA SER A 187 10.47 -9.71 11.61
C SER A 187 10.56 -11.23 11.51
N VAL A 188 9.57 -11.91 12.11
CA VAL A 188 9.44 -13.36 12.03
C VAL A 188 8.06 -13.75 11.48
N ASN A 189 7.98 -14.96 10.94
CA ASN A 189 6.76 -15.50 10.36
C ASN A 189 5.79 -16.10 11.39
N GLY A 190 5.90 -15.75 12.66
CA GLY A 190 5.04 -16.17 13.78
C GLY A 190 4.97 -15.09 14.85
N ARG A 191 4.12 -15.31 15.87
CA ARG A 191 4.07 -14.44 17.05
C ARG A 191 5.25 -14.76 17.97
N ILE A 192 6.04 -13.76 18.29
CA ILE A 192 7.16 -13.89 19.22
C ILE A 192 6.60 -14.08 20.64
N THR A 193 6.93 -15.20 21.27
CA THR A 193 6.60 -15.47 22.67
C THR A 193 7.79 -15.27 23.59
N ALA A 194 9.02 -15.43 23.09
CA ALA A 194 10.24 -15.12 23.79
C ALA A 194 11.39 -14.83 22.82
N LEU A 195 12.30 -13.94 23.26
CA LEU A 195 13.62 -13.70 22.65
C LEU A 195 14.67 -14.05 23.70
N ASP A 196 15.63 -14.90 23.35
CA ASP A 196 16.76 -15.26 24.20
C ASP A 196 18.03 -14.58 23.71
N SER A 197 18.45 -13.54 24.41
CA SER A 197 19.64 -12.75 24.08
C SER A 197 20.94 -13.55 24.18
N GLY A 198 20.95 -14.64 24.93
CA GLY A 198 22.12 -15.54 25.04
C GLY A 198 22.44 -16.28 23.74
N PHE A 199 21.50 -16.35 22.81
CA PHE A 199 21.65 -16.96 21.48
C PHE A 199 21.64 -15.95 20.33
N ILE A 200 21.73 -14.65 20.64
CA ILE A 200 21.82 -13.56 19.66
C ILE A 200 23.20 -12.91 19.81
N PHE A 201 23.86 -12.64 18.72
CA PHE A 201 25.19 -12.05 18.73
C PHE A 201 25.29 -10.93 17.70
N VAL A 202 25.87 -9.82 18.08
CA VAL A 202 26.30 -8.76 17.16
C VAL A 202 27.81 -8.83 17.07
N LYS A 203 28.34 -9.01 15.85
CA LYS A 203 29.77 -9.08 15.60
C LYS A 203 30.20 -7.93 14.71
N ASN A 204 31.20 -7.18 15.12
CA ASN A 204 31.87 -6.20 14.30
C ASN A 204 32.77 -6.92 13.28
N LEU A 205 32.65 -6.59 12.00
CA LEU A 205 33.43 -7.24 10.94
C LEU A 205 34.81 -6.63 10.76
N ALA A 206 35.10 -5.45 11.34
CA ALA A 206 36.41 -4.82 11.25
C ALA A 206 37.45 -5.52 12.12
N ASP A 207 37.09 -5.89 13.36
CA ASP A 207 38.01 -6.46 14.35
C ASP A 207 37.57 -7.82 14.88
N SER A 208 36.44 -8.34 14.39
CA SER A 208 35.83 -9.61 14.83
C SER A 208 35.36 -9.61 16.29
N SER A 209 35.27 -8.48 16.96
CA SER A 209 34.77 -8.38 18.33
C SER A 209 33.26 -8.60 18.42
N PHE A 210 32.81 -9.06 19.59
CA PHE A 210 31.39 -9.08 19.91
C PHE A 210 30.96 -7.77 20.56
N VAL A 211 29.84 -7.23 20.10
CA VAL A 211 29.32 -5.95 20.55
C VAL A 211 28.07 -6.21 21.41
N PRO A 212 28.00 -5.69 22.64
CA PRO A 212 26.79 -5.71 23.43
C PRO A 212 25.64 -4.99 22.72
N PHE A 213 24.41 -5.41 22.97
CA PHE A 213 23.23 -4.86 22.33
C PHE A 213 22.01 -4.90 23.26
N HIS A 214 21.01 -4.09 22.93
CA HIS A 214 19.68 -4.16 23.54
C HIS A 214 18.66 -4.73 22.56
N LEU A 215 17.68 -5.45 23.09
CA LEU A 215 16.52 -5.95 22.37
C LEU A 215 15.29 -5.13 22.76
N ALA A 216 14.48 -4.77 21.75
CA ALA A 216 13.18 -4.16 21.99
C ALA A 216 12.12 -4.77 21.09
N TYR A 217 10.96 -5.13 21.66
CA TYR A 217 9.80 -5.54 20.88
C TYR A 217 9.20 -4.33 20.18
N ARG A 218 8.82 -4.48 18.92
CA ARG A 218 8.13 -3.46 18.12
C ARG A 218 6.66 -3.83 17.89
N ASP A 219 6.41 -5.12 17.67
CA ASP A 219 5.07 -5.67 17.42
C ASP A 219 5.11 -7.18 17.76
N MET A 220 4.00 -7.87 17.63
CA MET A 220 3.88 -9.31 17.90
C MET A 220 4.89 -10.19 17.18
N ASN A 221 5.34 -9.74 16.00
CA ASN A 221 6.29 -10.48 15.17
C ASN A 221 7.53 -9.66 14.79
N GLN A 222 7.75 -8.52 15.44
CA GLN A 222 8.87 -7.62 15.12
C GLN A 222 9.66 -7.22 16.36
N PHE A 223 10.97 -7.12 16.21
CA PHE A 223 11.88 -6.68 17.25
C PHE A 223 13.07 -5.93 16.63
N THR A 224 13.76 -5.16 17.45
CA THR A 224 14.99 -4.47 17.09
C THR A 224 16.16 -5.00 17.89
N VAL A 225 17.32 -5.01 17.24
CA VAL A 225 18.63 -5.21 17.85
C VAL A 225 19.37 -3.89 17.77
N VAL A 226 19.73 -3.33 18.92
CA VAL A 226 20.42 -2.01 19.01
C VAL A 226 21.78 -2.20 19.63
N PRO A 227 22.89 -2.17 18.83
CA PRO A 227 24.24 -2.22 19.35
C PRO A 227 24.49 -1.06 20.34
N THR A 228 25.20 -1.32 21.43
CA THR A 228 25.50 -0.29 22.46
C THR A 228 26.69 0.59 22.10
N SER A 229 27.46 0.21 21.08
CA SER A 229 28.59 1.00 20.56
C SER A 229 28.50 1.10 19.03
N LYS A 230 29.18 2.09 18.44
CA LYS A 230 29.21 2.28 16.99
C LYS A 230 29.82 1.06 16.30
N VAL A 231 29.10 0.52 15.33
CA VAL A 231 29.55 -0.57 14.46
C VAL A 231 29.27 -0.14 13.03
N GLU A 232 30.29 0.19 12.27
CA GLU A 232 30.14 0.62 10.88
C GLU A 232 29.67 -0.54 10.00
N LYS A 233 30.30 -1.70 10.16
CA LYS A 233 29.96 -2.90 9.42
C LYS A 233 29.94 -4.12 10.34
N GLY A 234 28.81 -4.84 10.34
CA GLY A 234 28.63 -5.95 11.26
C GLY A 234 27.73 -7.03 10.72
N VAL A 235 27.57 -8.06 11.55
CA VAL A 235 26.61 -9.14 11.33
C VAL A 235 25.84 -9.41 12.63
N VAL A 236 24.52 -9.48 12.52
CA VAL A 236 23.67 -10.01 13.60
C VAL A 236 23.46 -11.48 13.34
N VAL A 237 23.86 -12.32 14.28
CA VAL A 237 23.73 -13.78 14.22
C VAL A 237 22.66 -14.23 15.20
N PHE A 238 21.67 -14.91 14.71
CA PHE A 238 20.65 -15.60 15.48
C PHE A 238 20.96 -17.09 15.48
N LYS A 239 21.33 -17.63 16.63
CA LYS A 239 21.52 -19.09 16.79
C LYS A 239 20.19 -19.77 17.04
N LYS A 240 20.18 -21.07 16.82
CA LYS A 240 19.07 -21.96 17.14
C LYS A 240 18.59 -21.71 18.58
N GLY A 241 17.27 -21.48 18.74
CA GLY A 241 16.66 -21.20 20.04
C GLY A 241 16.62 -19.72 20.44
N SER A 242 17.23 -18.80 19.67
CA SER A 242 17.19 -17.36 19.98
C SER A 242 15.78 -16.76 19.94
N ILE A 243 14.85 -17.36 19.20
CA ILE A 243 13.47 -16.90 19.05
C ILE A 243 12.51 -18.05 19.28
N ASN A 244 11.48 -17.80 20.06
CA ASN A 244 10.37 -18.73 20.30
C ASN A 244 9.05 -18.10 19.76
N CYS A 245 8.31 -18.87 18.98
CA CYS A 245 7.00 -18.50 18.45
C CYS A 245 5.88 -19.42 18.97
N GLY A 246 6.04 -20.07 20.10
CA GLY A 246 5.06 -21.00 20.68
C GLY A 246 4.87 -22.28 19.84
N SER A 247 5.83 -22.63 18.99
CA SER A 247 5.82 -23.87 18.22
C SER A 247 6.98 -24.77 18.66
N THR A 248 6.85 -26.08 18.41
CA THR A 248 7.93 -27.05 18.62
C THR A 248 9.03 -26.93 17.55
N GLN A 249 8.83 -26.08 16.55
CA GLN A 249 9.77 -25.89 15.46
C GLN A 249 10.99 -25.10 15.93
N VAL A 250 12.14 -25.61 15.64
CA VAL A 250 13.42 -25.01 16.01
C VAL A 250 14.00 -24.28 14.80
N MET A 251 14.31 -23.00 15.01
CA MET A 251 14.96 -22.17 13.99
C MET A 251 16.38 -22.62 13.73
N ASP A 252 16.77 -22.71 12.46
CA ASP A 252 18.17 -22.82 12.07
C ASP A 252 18.93 -21.52 12.34
N SER A 253 20.24 -21.62 12.59
CA SER A 253 21.07 -20.44 12.78
C SER A 253 21.14 -19.62 11.49
N THR A 254 21.00 -18.30 11.61
CA THR A 254 21.06 -17.38 10.47
C THR A 254 21.77 -16.08 10.84
N GLY A 255 22.38 -15.42 9.85
CA GLY A 255 23.10 -14.17 10.03
C GLY A 255 22.64 -13.12 9.02
N PHE A 256 22.60 -11.86 9.46
CA PHE A 256 22.27 -10.72 8.64
C PHE A 256 23.37 -9.67 8.73
N THR A 257 24.05 -9.43 7.61
CA THR A 257 25.05 -8.37 7.52
C THR A 257 24.39 -7.01 7.43
N PHE A 258 24.99 -6.03 8.04
CA PHE A 258 24.57 -4.62 7.96
C PHE A 258 25.78 -3.72 7.80
N GLN A 259 25.58 -2.54 7.23
CA GLN A 259 26.57 -1.49 7.14
C GLN A 259 25.88 -0.15 7.35
N TYR A 260 26.37 0.64 8.32
CA TYR A 260 25.96 2.02 8.52
C TYR A 260 26.81 2.92 7.62
N GLY A 261 26.16 3.88 6.98
CA GLY A 261 26.83 4.97 6.28
C GLY A 261 27.06 6.16 7.20
N GLU A 262 27.98 7.04 6.82
CA GLU A 262 28.12 8.36 7.44
C GLU A 262 27.06 9.32 6.85
N LEU A 263 26.88 10.49 7.45
CA LEU A 263 25.87 11.46 6.98
C LEU A 263 26.14 11.92 5.55
N GLU A 264 27.42 12.01 5.20
CA GLU A 264 27.91 12.40 3.89
C GLU A 264 27.64 11.37 2.78
N ASP A 265 27.29 10.13 3.14
CA ASP A 265 26.89 9.10 2.16
C ASP A 265 25.48 9.32 1.63
N PHE A 266 24.70 10.18 2.25
CA PHE A 266 23.31 10.45 1.92
C PHE A 266 23.13 11.86 1.38
N GLY A 267 22.00 12.06 0.69
CA GLY A 267 21.59 13.38 0.22
C GLY A 267 20.27 13.82 0.83
N VAL A 268 19.94 15.08 0.63
CA VAL A 268 18.67 15.69 1.04
C VAL A 268 17.89 16.12 -0.20
N LEU A 269 16.58 15.88 -0.18
CA LEU A 269 15.67 16.25 -1.27
C LEU A 269 14.53 17.11 -0.73
N TYR A 270 14.36 18.29 -1.30
CA TYR A 270 13.26 19.21 -1.03
C TYR A 270 12.25 19.16 -2.17
N ALA A 271 11.04 18.73 -1.89
CA ALA A 271 9.92 18.81 -2.82
C ALA A 271 9.08 20.06 -2.51
N VAL A 272 9.10 21.04 -3.39
CA VAL A 272 8.36 22.29 -3.27
C VAL A 272 7.04 22.16 -4.02
N LEU A 273 5.92 22.20 -3.30
CA LEU A 273 4.57 22.03 -3.86
C LEU A 273 4.02 23.40 -4.24
N ARG A 274 4.10 23.76 -5.53
CA ARG A 274 3.59 25.04 -6.03
C ARG A 274 2.22 24.88 -6.67
N ASP A 275 1.37 25.89 -6.48
CA ASP A 275 0.05 26.03 -7.11
C ASP A 275 -0.94 24.88 -6.76
N PHE A 276 -0.62 24.05 -5.80
CA PHE A 276 -1.54 23.12 -5.18
C PHE A 276 -2.23 23.75 -3.98
N THR A 277 -3.47 23.33 -3.72
CA THR A 277 -4.27 23.79 -2.57
C THR A 277 -4.86 22.59 -1.83
N GLY A 278 -5.12 22.74 -0.52
CA GLY A 278 -5.76 21.72 0.29
C GLY A 278 -4.84 20.57 0.71
N PRO A 279 -5.42 19.48 1.25
CA PRO A 279 -4.71 18.29 1.67
C PRO A 279 -4.17 17.51 0.49
N LEU A 280 -2.99 16.96 0.64
CA LEU A 280 -2.27 16.22 -0.39
C LEU A 280 -1.60 14.98 0.20
N ILE A 281 -1.49 13.93 -0.60
CA ILE A 281 -0.66 12.76 -0.31
C ILE A 281 0.52 12.76 -1.28
N LEU A 282 1.73 12.92 -0.75
CA LEU A 282 2.95 12.95 -1.55
C LEU A 282 3.72 11.64 -1.37
N GLN A 283 3.87 10.89 -2.45
CA GLN A 283 4.67 9.66 -2.50
C GLN A 283 6.02 9.93 -3.17
N LEU A 284 7.11 9.61 -2.49
CA LEU A 284 8.44 9.55 -3.05
C LEU A 284 8.74 8.12 -3.51
N LYS A 285 9.15 7.95 -4.74
CA LYS A 285 9.39 6.63 -5.34
C LYS A 285 10.83 6.49 -5.85
N ARG A 286 11.37 5.26 -5.71
CA ARG A 286 12.61 4.81 -6.36
C ARG A 286 12.26 3.64 -7.28
N GLY A 287 12.24 3.87 -8.57
CA GLY A 287 11.65 2.92 -9.52
C GLY A 287 10.18 2.65 -9.20
N ASN A 288 9.84 1.39 -8.97
CA ASN A 288 8.47 0.98 -8.59
C ASN A 288 8.20 0.99 -7.07
N GLU A 289 9.23 1.15 -6.26
CA GLU A 289 9.12 1.14 -4.80
C GLU A 289 8.70 2.50 -4.26
N THR A 290 7.74 2.54 -3.34
CA THR A 290 7.41 3.74 -2.57
C THR A 290 8.32 3.82 -1.35
N ILE A 291 9.23 4.80 -1.35
CA ILE A 291 10.20 5.01 -0.27
C ILE A 291 9.56 5.74 0.91
N SER A 292 8.69 6.70 0.61
CA SER A 292 7.99 7.48 1.62
C SER A 292 6.63 7.92 1.11
N GLU A 293 5.64 7.94 1.99
CA GLU A 293 4.34 8.56 1.78
C GLU A 293 4.08 9.54 2.91
N ARG A 294 3.71 10.77 2.58
CA ARG A 294 3.47 11.84 3.54
C ARG A 294 2.21 12.61 3.22
N LEU A 295 1.43 12.87 4.26
CA LEU A 295 0.34 13.84 4.20
C LEU A 295 0.94 15.25 4.31
N CYS A 296 0.56 16.13 3.42
CA CYS A 296 1.04 17.51 3.36
C CYS A 296 -0.06 18.43 2.83
N SER A 297 0.26 19.71 2.67
CA SER A 297 -0.66 20.70 2.12
C SER A 297 -0.01 21.43 0.95
N GLY A 298 -0.82 21.95 0.06
CA GLY A 298 -0.34 22.80 -1.02
C GLY A 298 0.42 24.02 -0.51
N GLY A 299 1.39 24.51 -1.28
CA GLY A 299 2.23 25.64 -0.93
C GLY A 299 3.33 25.33 0.11
N THR A 300 3.53 24.07 0.47
CA THR A 300 4.57 23.67 1.45
C THR A 300 5.79 23.05 0.76
N THR A 301 6.88 22.96 1.52
CA THR A 301 8.08 22.20 1.12
C THR A 301 8.20 20.96 1.99
N VAL A 302 8.33 19.80 1.36
CA VAL A 302 8.52 18.52 2.05
C VAL A 302 9.99 18.12 1.92
N GLN A 303 10.67 17.96 3.08
CA GLN A 303 12.07 17.58 3.14
C GLN A 303 12.21 16.07 3.38
N TYR A 304 13.09 15.44 2.62
CA TYR A 304 13.49 14.04 2.75
C TYR A 304 14.98 13.98 3.06
N ASP A 305 15.31 13.61 4.29
CA ASP A 305 16.69 13.45 4.76
C ASP A 305 17.18 12.02 4.53
N TYR A 306 18.50 11.88 4.49
CA TYR A 306 19.21 10.60 4.43
C TYR A 306 18.77 9.70 3.27
N LEU A 307 18.54 10.30 2.10
CA LEU A 307 18.25 9.53 0.90
C LEU A 307 19.54 8.94 0.33
N GLU A 308 19.49 7.65 -0.01
CA GLU A 308 20.58 7.01 -0.77
C GLU A 308 20.75 7.71 -2.13
N PRO A 309 21.98 7.85 -2.64
CA PRO A 309 22.22 8.37 -3.98
C PRO A 309 21.50 7.53 -5.04
N ALA A 310 20.46 8.10 -5.63
CA ALA A 310 19.61 7.44 -6.61
C ALA A 310 18.76 8.46 -7.39
N GLU A 311 17.97 7.95 -8.33
CA GLU A 311 16.94 8.69 -9.03
C GLU A 311 15.57 8.45 -8.37
N TYR A 312 14.88 9.55 -8.10
CA TYR A 312 13.58 9.56 -7.44
C TYR A 312 12.53 10.23 -8.31
N THR A 313 11.31 9.75 -8.22
CA THR A 313 10.12 10.32 -8.87
C THR A 313 9.04 10.55 -7.84
N PHE A 314 8.02 11.33 -8.21
CA PHE A 314 6.93 11.66 -7.31
C PHE A 314 5.58 11.28 -7.88
N ILE A 315 4.68 10.86 -6.99
CA ILE A 315 3.25 10.83 -7.23
C ILE A 315 2.60 11.72 -6.18
N LEU A 316 1.72 12.61 -6.61
CA LEU A 316 0.96 13.48 -5.74
C LEU A 316 -0.53 13.23 -5.97
N ILE A 317 -1.28 13.11 -4.89
CA ILE A 317 -2.72 12.88 -4.91
C ILE A 317 -3.39 14.04 -4.16
N GLU A 318 -4.40 14.64 -4.76
CA GLU A 318 -5.27 15.63 -4.09
C GLU A 318 -6.27 14.86 -3.22
N ASP A 319 -6.13 14.97 -1.91
CA ASP A 319 -6.96 14.29 -0.91
C ASP A 319 -8.16 15.18 -0.55
N PHE A 320 -9.19 15.21 -1.42
CA PHE A 320 -10.32 16.13 -1.25
C PHE A 320 -11.17 15.85 -0.02
N ASN A 321 -11.20 14.60 0.44
CA ASN A 321 -12.00 14.20 1.59
C ASN A 321 -11.21 14.19 2.91
N GLY A 322 -9.87 14.37 2.85
CA GLY A 322 -8.97 14.43 3.99
C GLY A 322 -8.81 13.12 4.74
N ASP A 323 -9.06 11.98 4.06
CA ASP A 323 -8.96 10.66 4.71
C ASP A 323 -7.54 10.06 4.65
N GLY A 324 -6.62 10.72 3.98
CA GLY A 324 -5.23 10.31 3.84
C GLY A 324 -5.01 9.17 2.87
N LYS A 325 -5.94 8.92 1.95
CA LYS A 325 -5.91 7.84 0.96
C LYS A 325 -6.46 8.32 -0.35
N TRP A 326 -6.04 7.68 -1.42
CA TRP A 326 -6.67 7.89 -2.71
C TRP A 326 -8.09 7.31 -2.73
N SER A 327 -9.07 8.16 -3.08
CA SER A 327 -10.47 7.79 -3.20
C SER A 327 -10.89 7.62 -4.65
N GLU A 328 -11.53 6.48 -4.94
CA GLU A 328 -12.12 6.19 -6.25
C GLU A 328 -13.37 7.05 -6.48
N GLY A 329 -13.67 7.29 -7.76
CA GLY A 329 -14.92 7.95 -8.14
C GLY A 329 -16.15 7.06 -7.90
N ASN A 330 -17.31 7.69 -7.83
CA ASN A 330 -18.59 7.02 -7.72
C ASN A 330 -19.60 7.56 -8.74
N LEU A 331 -19.89 6.77 -9.78
CA LEU A 331 -20.79 7.18 -10.85
C LEU A 331 -22.22 7.45 -10.34
N LYS A 332 -22.74 6.63 -9.42
CA LYS A 332 -24.10 6.78 -8.88
C LYS A 332 -24.25 8.03 -8.02
N GLN A 333 -23.24 8.34 -7.22
CA GLN A 333 -23.21 9.53 -6.36
C GLN A 333 -22.65 10.76 -7.09
N ARG A 334 -22.20 10.62 -8.33
CA ARG A 334 -21.53 11.67 -9.12
C ARG A 334 -20.31 12.27 -8.40
N ILE A 335 -19.54 11.43 -7.75
CA ILE A 335 -18.28 11.79 -7.09
C ILE A 335 -17.14 11.47 -8.06
N GLN A 336 -16.32 12.49 -8.38
CA GLN A 336 -15.11 12.31 -9.19
C GLN A 336 -14.02 11.60 -8.37
N PRO A 337 -13.14 10.82 -9.02
CA PRO A 337 -11.97 10.28 -8.33
C PRO A 337 -11.00 11.42 -7.99
N GLU A 338 -10.24 11.21 -6.93
CA GLU A 338 -9.17 12.14 -6.57
C GLU A 338 -8.11 12.24 -7.66
N THR A 339 -7.59 13.45 -7.84
CA THR A 339 -6.62 13.73 -8.89
C THR A 339 -5.26 13.17 -8.53
N VAL A 340 -4.63 12.47 -9.48
CA VAL A 340 -3.30 11.89 -9.32
C VAL A 340 -2.35 12.52 -10.35
N TYR A 341 -1.35 13.23 -9.87
CA TYR A 341 -0.25 13.77 -10.67
C TYR A 341 0.95 12.84 -10.61
N ARG A 342 1.51 12.52 -11.77
CA ARG A 342 2.69 11.65 -11.89
C ARG A 342 3.85 12.44 -12.46
N PHE A 343 4.82 12.73 -11.64
CA PHE A 343 6.05 13.43 -12.02
C PHE A 343 7.11 12.40 -12.42
N SER A 344 7.07 11.99 -13.70
CA SER A 344 7.92 10.93 -14.24
C SER A 344 9.37 11.37 -14.53
N LYS A 345 9.65 12.71 -14.56
CA LYS A 345 11.01 13.20 -14.69
C LYS A 345 11.79 12.89 -13.42
N PRO A 346 12.84 12.07 -13.49
CA PRO A 346 13.58 11.69 -12.29
C PRO A 346 14.41 12.86 -11.74
N THR A 347 14.41 12.98 -10.42
CA THR A 347 15.30 13.87 -9.67
C THR A 347 16.46 13.06 -9.12
N LYS A 348 17.68 13.38 -9.53
CA LYS A 348 18.89 12.69 -9.09
C LYS A 348 19.40 13.26 -7.78
N VAL A 349 19.39 12.45 -6.73
CA VAL A 349 20.01 12.73 -5.43
C VAL A 349 21.43 12.18 -5.46
N ARG A 350 22.39 12.96 -4.94
CA ARG A 350 23.80 12.58 -4.78
C ARG A 350 24.18 12.64 -3.31
N ALA A 351 25.20 11.87 -2.93
CA ALA A 351 25.77 11.90 -1.60
C ALA A 351 26.26 13.33 -1.24
N ASN A 352 26.00 13.76 -0.03
CA ASN A 352 26.38 15.06 0.52
C ASN A 352 25.87 16.27 -0.30
N TRP A 353 24.72 16.13 -0.96
CA TRP A 353 24.10 17.20 -1.75
C TRP A 353 22.65 17.43 -1.35
N ASP A 354 22.30 18.70 -1.34
CA ASP A 354 20.92 19.16 -1.22
C ASP A 354 20.34 19.43 -2.62
N VAL A 355 19.21 18.83 -2.91
CA VAL A 355 18.51 18.97 -4.21
C VAL A 355 17.10 19.47 -3.96
N SER A 356 16.67 20.45 -4.75
CA SER A 356 15.30 20.96 -4.72
C SER A 356 14.60 20.65 -6.05
N VAL A 357 13.33 20.27 -5.99
CA VAL A 357 12.47 20.06 -7.14
C VAL A 357 11.13 20.77 -6.92
N GLU A 358 10.65 21.48 -7.94
CA GLU A 358 9.33 22.08 -7.94
C GLU A 358 8.33 21.13 -8.59
N LEU A 359 7.23 20.88 -7.89
CA LEU A 359 6.10 20.10 -8.36
C LEU A 359 4.91 21.05 -8.57
N GLN A 360 4.33 21.01 -9.78
CA GLN A 360 3.20 21.86 -10.19
C GLN A 360 2.13 21.01 -10.88
N PRO A 361 0.83 21.38 -10.81
CA PRO A 361 -0.27 20.66 -11.44
C PRO A 361 -0.12 20.45 -12.95
#